data_9cb7f214e441724111ecffcb545e9d2f
#
_entry.id   9cb7f214e441724111ecffcb545e9d2f
#
_cell.length_a   1.000
_cell.length_b   1.000
_cell.length_c   1.000
_cell.angle_alpha   90.00
_cell.angle_beta   90.00
_cell.angle_gamma   90.00
#
_symmetry.space_group_name_H-M   'P 1'
#
loop_
_entity.id
_entity.type
_entity.pdbx_description
1 polymer ?
#
loop_
_entity_poly.entity_id
_entity_poly.type
_entity_poly.pdbx_seq_one_letter_code
_entity_poly.pdbx_strand_id
1 'polypeptide(L)'
;MPISTLRSMSSNRILLYFTSRATTLSMETGSSFQQLGMQQPLEPPKQQLLGCGKGSTMGSDPGKDPGKGAGCSGSSGIGKGPVPMVCSTPCGNPYAGLVSHLRASWLSGKTRPMEYRVAQLEALGRFLDDKKQEILEATELDMGKPSFEAFFSEILLCKNELNVTLNNLCNWMKDEHVDKNLVMQLDSAFIRKDPYGVVLIIAPWNYPIHLFLVPLIGAIAAGNCAIIKPSEISKNTERLVAETLSCYLDSDCFAVVTGGVPETTRLLENKFDYIFFTGSPPVGRIVMTAAAKHLTPVTLELGGKNPCYVSDTCDVTNVARRVAWGRFFNAGQTCIAPDYLLCTLEMQEKLMPALREAITEFFGPNPRESPDFGRIVSDKQFQRLRALLGSGRVAIGGQTDEAERYIAPTVLADVLPSDPVMQEEIFGPILPIIIITNVDEAIDFINSWERPLAVYAFSSDDKVVNRILERTSSGGFCGNDTLMHVTLPSLPFGGIGNSGLGTHHGKFSFDTFSHLRGCLKRGMGRESLNAPRYPPYSQRKFGLIQATLKVAHKSDCTLL
;
A
#
# COMPACT_ATOMS: atom_id res chain seq x y z
N MET A 1 19.20 46.96 31.60
CA MET A 1 20.69 46.97 31.77
C MET A 1 21.18 45.56 31.88
N PRO A 2 22.35 45.24 31.31
CA PRO A 2 22.53 45.02 29.85
C PRO A 2 22.95 43.57 29.55
N ILE A 3 22.65 43.16 28.39
CA ILE A 3 23.37 42.49 27.28
C ILE A 3 24.88 42.28 27.50
N SER A 4 25.34 41.04 27.32
CA SER A 4 26.68 40.75 26.75
C SER A 4 26.67 39.34 26.14
N THR A 5 26.69 39.25 24.80
CA THR A 5 27.70 38.70 23.88
C THR A 5 28.45 37.43 24.33
N LEU A 6 28.26 36.38 23.55
CA LEU A 6 29.35 35.41 23.30
C LEU A 6 29.36 34.97 21.82
N ARG A 7 30.56 35.09 21.26
CA ARG A 7 30.98 34.82 19.89
C ARG A 7 31.19 33.33 19.63
N SER A 8 30.97 33.00 18.38
CA SER A 8 31.58 31.96 17.52
C SER A 8 32.69 31.08 18.09
N MET A 9 32.59 29.76 17.85
CA MET A 9 33.74 28.88 17.61
C MET A 9 33.39 27.78 16.59
N SER A 10 34.03 27.87 15.52
CA SER A 10 34.67 27.03 14.50
C SER A 10 34.56 25.50 14.57
N SER A 11 34.32 24.97 13.41
CA SER A 11 34.63 23.66 12.82
C SER A 11 35.69 22.82 13.52
N ASN A 12 35.38 21.55 13.78
CA ASN A 12 36.39 20.50 13.85
C ASN A 12 35.98 19.30 12.99
N ARG A 13 36.83 19.05 11.98
CA ARG A 13 36.87 17.83 11.16
C ARG A 13 37.35 16.67 12.03
N ILE A 14 36.60 15.59 12.07
CA ILE A 14 37.12 14.31 12.59
C ILE A 14 37.48 13.44 11.39
N LEU A 15 38.78 13.20 11.24
CA LEU A 15 39.39 12.25 10.31
C LEU A 15 39.37 10.87 10.99
N LEU A 16 38.66 9.90 10.45
CA LEU A 16 38.76 8.50 10.89
C LEU A 16 39.72 7.74 9.96
N TYR A 17 40.81 7.28 10.54
CA TYR A 17 41.75 6.34 9.93
C TYR A 17 41.18 4.93 9.95
N PHE A 18 41.10 4.29 8.82
CA PHE A 18 40.94 2.84 8.70
C PHE A 18 42.31 2.19 8.52
N THR A 19 42.73 1.41 9.49
CA THR A 19 43.87 0.49 9.35
C THR A 19 43.37 -0.88 8.94
N SER A 20 43.76 -1.32 7.75
CA SER A 20 43.57 -2.68 7.25
C SER A 20 44.53 -3.65 7.92
N ARG A 21 44.07 -4.77 8.41
CA ARG A 21 44.89 -5.98 8.62
C ARG A 21 44.36 -7.07 7.70
N ALA A 22 45.17 -7.41 6.73
CA ALA A 22 45.07 -8.61 5.93
C ALA A 22 45.51 -9.82 6.73
N THR A 23 44.74 -10.87 6.77
CA THR A 23 45.19 -12.19 7.21
C THR A 23 44.97 -13.16 6.04
N THR A 24 46.08 -13.63 5.54
CA THR A 24 46.22 -14.66 4.50
C THR A 24 45.87 -16.02 5.10
N LEU A 25 45.00 -16.78 4.46
CA LEU A 25 44.86 -18.22 4.67
C LEU A 25 44.88 -18.93 3.32
N SER A 26 45.78 -19.87 3.23
CA SER A 26 46.15 -20.70 2.07
C SER A 26 45.07 -21.67 1.67
N MET A 27 44.98 -21.87 0.37
CA MET A 27 44.19 -22.94 -0.29
C MET A 27 44.82 -24.29 -0.06
N GLU A 28 44.04 -25.28 0.30
CA GLU A 28 44.29 -26.68 -0.04
C GLU A 28 43.15 -27.24 -0.90
N THR A 29 43.58 -27.81 -2.01
CA THR A 29 42.76 -28.48 -3.04
C THR A 29 42.42 -29.90 -2.62
N GLY A 30 41.18 -30.27 -2.70
CA GLY A 30 40.73 -31.66 -2.60
C GLY A 30 39.52 -31.93 -3.50
N SER A 31 39.80 -32.61 -4.59
CA SER A 31 38.83 -33.09 -5.60
C SER A 31 38.04 -34.29 -5.10
N SER A 32 36.70 -34.28 -5.32
CA SER A 32 36.01 -35.51 -5.71
C SER A 32 34.67 -35.17 -6.36
N PHE A 33 34.58 -35.51 -7.63
CA PHE A 33 33.35 -35.56 -8.43
C PHE A 33 32.53 -36.79 -8.00
N GLN A 34 31.25 -36.57 -7.71
CA GLN A 34 30.23 -37.61 -7.89
C GLN A 34 29.04 -37.03 -8.66
N GLN A 35 28.82 -37.67 -9.83
CA GLN A 35 27.67 -37.48 -10.71
C GLN A 35 26.39 -37.94 -10.00
N LEU A 36 25.34 -37.13 -10.07
CA LEU A 36 23.97 -37.58 -9.87
C LEU A 36 23.07 -36.94 -10.95
N GLY A 37 22.29 -37.83 -11.55
CA GLY A 37 21.59 -37.81 -12.81
C GLY A 37 20.64 -36.64 -13.04
N MET A 38 20.61 -36.25 -14.30
CA MET A 38 19.55 -35.44 -14.92
C MET A 38 18.22 -36.19 -14.91
N GLN A 39 17.20 -35.62 -14.31
CA GLN A 39 15.81 -35.99 -14.63
C GLN A 39 15.24 -34.95 -15.59
N GLN A 40 14.64 -35.49 -16.67
CA GLN A 40 13.96 -34.72 -17.73
C GLN A 40 12.66 -34.07 -17.23
N PRO A 41 12.18 -32.98 -17.84
CA PRO A 41 10.93 -32.32 -17.47
C PRO A 41 9.72 -33.13 -17.96
N LEU A 42 8.70 -33.20 -17.12
CA LEU A 42 7.39 -33.78 -17.39
C LEU A 42 6.58 -32.89 -18.35
N GLU A 43 6.06 -33.49 -19.41
CA GLU A 43 5.10 -32.85 -20.34
C GLU A 43 3.73 -32.62 -19.68
N PRO A 44 2.98 -31.57 -20.08
CA PRO A 44 1.63 -31.31 -19.57
C PRO A 44 0.57 -32.22 -20.22
N PRO A 45 -0.54 -32.53 -19.56
CA PRO A 45 -1.55 -33.45 -20.05
C PRO A 45 -2.35 -32.88 -21.23
N LYS A 46 -2.56 -33.72 -22.24
CA LYS A 46 -3.37 -33.47 -23.45
C LYS A 46 -4.85 -33.37 -23.07
N GLN A 47 -5.51 -32.30 -23.47
CA GLN A 47 -6.96 -32.18 -23.47
C GLN A 47 -7.58 -33.05 -24.58
N GLN A 48 -8.48 -33.94 -24.20
CA GLN A 48 -9.34 -34.70 -25.11
C GLN A 48 -10.45 -33.79 -25.68
N LEU A 49 -10.44 -33.63 -27.00
CA LEU A 49 -11.54 -33.05 -27.78
C LEU A 49 -12.60 -34.15 -27.99
N LEU A 50 -13.77 -33.95 -27.40
CA LEU A 50 -14.98 -34.73 -27.73
C LEU A 50 -15.59 -34.17 -29.00
N GLY A 51 -15.60 -34.97 -30.04
CA GLY A 51 -16.20 -34.68 -31.33
C GLY A 51 -17.73 -34.73 -31.30
N CYS A 52 -18.34 -33.73 -31.92
CA CYS A 52 -19.78 -33.69 -32.17
C CYS A 52 -20.07 -34.21 -33.58
N GLY A 53 -20.83 -35.29 -33.64
CA GLY A 53 -21.21 -35.98 -34.88
C GLY A 53 -22.21 -35.22 -35.71
N LYS A 54 -22.02 -35.35 -37.03
CA LYS A 54 -22.94 -34.88 -38.07
C LYS A 54 -24.13 -35.84 -38.23
N GLY A 55 -25.32 -35.25 -38.46
CA GLY A 55 -26.49 -35.93 -38.95
C GLY A 55 -27.30 -35.03 -39.90
N SER A 56 -27.24 -35.31 -41.17
CA SER A 56 -28.05 -34.77 -42.29
C SER A 56 -29.46 -35.33 -42.25
N THR A 57 -30.53 -34.77 -42.81
CA THR A 57 -30.90 -34.43 -44.19
C THR A 57 -32.37 -34.01 -44.28
N MET A 58 -32.68 -33.16 -45.27
CA MET A 58 -33.89 -33.04 -46.14
C MET A 58 -35.25 -32.77 -45.47
N GLY A 59 -36.09 -31.90 -45.92
CA GLY A 59 -36.43 -31.42 -47.25
C GLY A 59 -37.66 -30.56 -47.26
N SER A 60 -37.75 -29.75 -48.30
CA SER A 60 -38.89 -29.28 -49.08
C SER A 60 -39.85 -28.22 -48.57
N ASP A 61 -39.77 -27.10 -49.25
CA ASP A 61 -40.73 -26.08 -49.63
C ASP A 61 -41.92 -26.67 -50.47
N PRO A 62 -43.03 -25.99 -50.84
CA PRO A 62 -43.35 -24.57 -50.89
C PRO A 62 -44.85 -24.20 -50.66
N GLY A 63 -45.16 -22.90 -50.57
CA GLY A 63 -46.40 -22.49 -51.29
C GLY A 63 -47.35 -21.47 -50.64
N LYS A 64 -47.32 -20.30 -51.22
CA LYS A 64 -48.52 -19.41 -51.56
C LYS A 64 -49.09 -18.44 -50.56
N ASP A 65 -48.85 -17.18 -50.85
CA ASP A 65 -49.74 -16.00 -50.78
C ASP A 65 -50.98 -16.17 -51.69
N PRO A 66 -52.04 -15.33 -51.72
CA PRO A 66 -52.32 -14.00 -51.15
C PRO A 66 -53.77 -13.75 -50.71
N GLY A 67 -54.10 -12.53 -50.19
CA GLY A 67 -55.48 -12.07 -50.30
C GLY A 67 -55.95 -10.95 -49.37
N LYS A 68 -55.90 -9.74 -49.83
CA LYS A 68 -56.78 -8.59 -49.80
C LYS A 68 -58.02 -8.60 -48.88
N GLY A 69 -58.27 -7.43 -48.26
CA GLY A 69 -59.62 -6.99 -48.01
C GLY A 69 -59.80 -5.91 -46.95
N ALA A 70 -60.17 -4.76 -47.41
CA ALA A 70 -60.55 -3.50 -46.82
C ALA A 70 -61.66 -3.52 -45.76
N GLY A 71 -61.78 -2.43 -44.98
CA GLY A 71 -62.98 -2.02 -44.30
C GLY A 71 -62.80 -1.07 -43.13
N CYS A 72 -63.13 0.20 -43.38
CA CYS A 72 -63.28 1.27 -42.39
C CYS A 72 -64.47 1.05 -41.44
N SER A 73 -64.36 1.52 -40.18
CA SER A 73 -65.28 2.49 -39.59
C SER A 73 -64.84 2.84 -38.15
N GLY A 74 -64.96 4.12 -37.81
CA GLY A 74 -64.47 4.72 -36.59
C GLY A 74 -65.44 4.58 -35.41
N SER A 75 -64.87 4.85 -34.22
CA SER A 75 -65.54 5.63 -33.17
C SER A 75 -64.52 6.05 -32.09
N SER A 76 -64.76 7.25 -31.63
CA SER A 76 -64.12 8.03 -30.59
C SER A 76 -63.86 7.33 -29.23
N GLY A 77 -62.70 7.55 -28.60
CA GLY A 77 -62.47 7.20 -27.20
C GLY A 77 -61.17 7.76 -26.68
N ILE A 78 -61.25 8.86 -26.00
CA ILE A 78 -60.44 9.44 -24.88
C ILE A 78 -59.03 8.93 -24.71
N GLY A 79 -58.11 9.89 -24.81
CA GLY A 79 -56.65 9.74 -24.65
C GLY A 79 -56.18 9.15 -23.33
N LYS A 80 -55.29 8.20 -23.46
CA LYS A 80 -54.23 7.91 -22.47
C LYS A 80 -52.92 8.29 -23.14
N GLY A 81 -52.20 9.24 -22.46
CA GLY A 81 -50.91 9.68 -22.90
C GLY A 81 -49.90 8.53 -23.03
N PRO A 82 -48.83 8.70 -23.81
CA PRO A 82 -47.87 7.65 -24.03
C PRO A 82 -47.14 7.37 -22.73
N VAL A 83 -47.21 6.12 -22.28
CA VAL A 83 -46.32 5.55 -21.27
C VAL A 83 -44.89 5.72 -21.82
N PRO A 84 -43.94 6.30 -21.06
CA PRO A 84 -42.58 6.38 -21.55
C PRO A 84 -42.09 4.96 -21.75
N MET A 85 -41.77 4.61 -22.99
CA MET A 85 -40.97 3.42 -23.29
C MET A 85 -39.68 3.53 -22.50
N VAL A 86 -39.53 2.69 -21.48
CA VAL A 86 -38.22 2.46 -20.82
C VAL A 86 -37.32 1.87 -21.90
N CYS A 87 -36.47 2.71 -22.43
CA CYS A 87 -35.42 2.29 -23.38
C CYS A 87 -34.48 1.34 -22.64
N SER A 88 -34.67 0.04 -22.85
CA SER A 88 -33.74 -1.00 -22.40
C SER A 88 -32.54 -1.09 -23.35
N THR A 89 -31.82 0.01 -23.50
CA THR A 89 -30.40 -0.06 -23.95
C THR A 89 -29.59 -0.66 -22.84
N PRO A 90 -28.64 -1.57 -23.10
CA PRO A 90 -27.72 -2.06 -22.07
C PRO A 90 -27.02 -0.83 -21.50
N CYS A 91 -27.32 -0.53 -20.24
CA CYS A 91 -26.80 0.64 -19.56
C CYS A 91 -25.29 0.55 -19.58
N GLY A 92 -24.59 1.39 -20.33
CA GLY A 92 -23.15 1.51 -20.36
C GLY A 92 -22.61 1.70 -18.95
N ASN A 93 -21.31 1.54 -18.73
CA ASN A 93 -20.69 1.74 -17.42
C ASN A 93 -20.98 3.18 -16.93
N PRO A 94 -21.61 3.37 -15.75
CA PRO A 94 -22.02 4.69 -15.27
C PRO A 94 -20.85 5.64 -15.01
N TYR A 95 -19.63 5.10 -14.81
CA TYR A 95 -18.43 5.88 -14.52
C TYR A 95 -17.58 6.20 -15.76
N ALA A 96 -17.94 5.66 -16.94
CA ALA A 96 -17.15 5.87 -18.16
C ALA A 96 -17.06 7.36 -18.56
N GLY A 97 -18.17 8.10 -18.39
CA GLY A 97 -18.19 9.54 -18.64
C GLY A 97 -17.27 10.32 -17.72
N LEU A 98 -17.28 10.00 -16.42
CA LEU A 98 -16.40 10.60 -15.42
C LEU A 98 -14.92 10.34 -15.73
N VAL A 99 -14.54 9.08 -15.97
CA VAL A 99 -13.15 8.72 -16.30
C VAL A 99 -12.70 9.43 -17.59
N SER A 100 -13.56 9.53 -18.59
CA SER A 100 -13.27 10.24 -19.86
C SER A 100 -13.08 11.75 -19.64
N HIS A 101 -13.89 12.37 -18.79
CA HIS A 101 -13.78 13.79 -18.43
C HIS A 101 -12.43 14.08 -17.74
N LEU A 102 -12.07 13.33 -16.69
CA LEU A 102 -10.80 13.49 -16.00
C LEU A 102 -9.61 13.26 -16.95
N ARG A 103 -9.75 12.31 -17.88
CA ARG A 103 -8.71 12.04 -18.89
C ARG A 103 -8.53 13.20 -19.85
N ALA A 104 -9.61 13.84 -20.28
CA ALA A 104 -9.55 15.04 -21.12
C ALA A 104 -8.87 16.19 -20.37
N SER A 105 -9.21 16.40 -19.10
CA SER A 105 -8.55 17.43 -18.24
C SER A 105 -7.06 17.15 -18.06
N TRP A 106 -6.66 15.91 -17.81
CA TRP A 106 -5.24 15.53 -17.73
C TRP A 106 -4.50 15.75 -19.07
N LEU A 107 -5.11 15.35 -20.19
CA LEU A 107 -4.53 15.53 -21.54
C LEU A 107 -4.39 17.00 -21.92
N SER A 108 -5.20 17.90 -21.38
CA SER A 108 -5.05 19.35 -21.59
C SER A 108 -3.75 19.91 -21.01
N GLY A 109 -3.09 19.15 -20.12
CA GLY A 109 -1.88 19.58 -19.43
C GLY A 109 -2.13 20.42 -18.18
N LYS A 110 -3.40 20.61 -17.76
CA LYS A 110 -3.83 21.42 -16.61
C LYS A 110 -3.09 21.05 -15.30
N THR A 111 -2.81 19.76 -15.09
CA THR A 111 -2.15 19.25 -13.86
C THR A 111 -0.62 19.30 -13.90
N ARG A 112 0.00 19.70 -15.02
CA ARG A 112 1.46 19.66 -15.19
C ARG A 112 2.23 20.79 -14.47
N PRO A 113 1.75 22.05 -14.45
CA PRO A 113 2.46 23.14 -13.78
C PRO A 113 2.61 22.89 -12.28
N MET A 114 3.75 23.31 -11.72
CA MET A 114 4.03 23.19 -10.29
C MET A 114 3.03 24.00 -9.46
N GLU A 115 2.70 25.20 -9.92
CA GLU A 115 1.80 26.13 -9.25
C GLU A 115 0.39 25.51 -9.07
N TYR A 116 -0.10 24.79 -10.09
CA TYR A 116 -1.36 24.07 -9.99
C TYR A 116 -1.31 22.99 -8.92
N ARG A 117 -0.23 22.18 -8.91
CA ARG A 117 -0.07 21.10 -7.93
C ARG A 117 0.02 21.65 -6.50
N VAL A 118 0.81 22.73 -6.30
CA VAL A 118 0.93 23.41 -5.01
C VAL A 118 -0.44 23.91 -4.55
N ALA A 119 -1.21 24.57 -5.42
CA ALA A 119 -2.54 25.09 -5.08
C ALA A 119 -3.51 23.99 -4.63
N GLN A 120 -3.48 22.79 -5.28
CA GLN A 120 -4.30 21.65 -4.89
C GLN A 120 -3.82 21.02 -3.58
N LEU A 121 -2.51 20.91 -3.35
CA LEU A 121 -1.95 20.41 -2.08
C LEU A 121 -2.29 21.34 -0.92
N GLU A 122 -2.17 22.65 -1.10
CA GLU A 122 -2.59 23.63 -0.09
C GLU A 122 -4.10 23.57 0.18
N ALA A 123 -4.90 23.28 -0.84
CA ALA A 123 -6.34 23.08 -0.67
C ALA A 123 -6.66 21.84 0.20
N LEU A 124 -5.89 20.75 0.09
CA LEU A 124 -6.00 19.63 1.03
C LEU A 124 -5.63 20.03 2.46
N GLY A 125 -4.63 20.90 2.61
CA GLY A 125 -4.27 21.47 3.92
C GLY A 125 -5.44 22.24 4.54
N ARG A 126 -6.10 23.12 3.76
CA ARG A 126 -7.30 23.85 4.19
C ARG A 126 -8.45 22.89 4.52
N PHE A 127 -8.69 21.85 3.70
CA PHE A 127 -9.69 20.83 4.00
C PHE A 127 -9.48 20.20 5.39
N LEU A 128 -8.25 19.81 5.73
CA LEU A 128 -7.91 19.24 7.03
C LEU A 128 -8.09 20.23 8.18
N ASP A 129 -7.83 21.51 7.96
CA ASP A 129 -8.00 22.55 8.98
C ASP A 129 -9.48 22.91 9.20
N ASP A 130 -10.20 23.19 8.11
CA ASP A 130 -11.59 23.63 8.14
C ASP A 130 -12.53 22.51 8.59
N LYS A 131 -12.24 21.25 8.21
CA LYS A 131 -13.06 20.08 8.49
C LYS A 131 -12.56 19.24 9.66
N LYS A 132 -11.62 19.79 10.46
CA LYS A 132 -11.03 19.08 11.59
C LYS A 132 -12.11 18.50 12.52
N GLN A 133 -13.06 19.31 12.95
CA GLN A 133 -14.07 18.88 13.93
C GLN A 133 -15.00 17.82 13.34
N GLU A 134 -15.46 18.01 12.09
CA GLU A 134 -16.34 17.07 11.41
C GLU A 134 -15.63 15.73 11.13
N ILE A 135 -14.31 15.74 10.90
CA ILE A 135 -13.52 14.51 10.75
C ILE A 135 -13.46 13.74 12.07
N LEU A 136 -13.22 14.42 13.19
CA LEU A 136 -13.19 13.79 14.51
C LEU A 136 -14.56 13.16 14.84
N GLU A 137 -15.65 13.91 14.65
CA GLU A 137 -17.02 13.43 14.88
C GLU A 137 -17.41 12.28 13.96
N ALA A 138 -17.06 12.35 12.67
CA ALA A 138 -17.37 11.27 11.71
C ALA A 138 -16.66 9.95 12.07
N THR A 139 -15.40 10.02 12.49
CA THR A 139 -14.64 8.83 12.88
C THR A 139 -15.09 8.26 14.24
N GLU A 140 -15.53 9.12 15.16
CA GLU A 140 -16.17 8.71 16.41
C GLU A 140 -17.49 7.98 16.13
N LEU A 141 -18.35 8.54 15.27
CA LEU A 141 -19.63 7.91 14.88
C LEU A 141 -19.45 6.58 14.15
N ASP A 142 -18.40 6.45 13.34
CA ASP A 142 -18.13 5.23 12.55
C ASP A 142 -17.60 4.06 13.40
N MET A 143 -16.70 4.35 14.36
CA MET A 143 -15.99 3.30 15.11
C MET A 143 -15.62 3.67 16.55
N GLY A 144 -16.25 4.71 17.12
CA GLY A 144 -15.91 5.15 18.48
C GLY A 144 -14.45 5.57 18.65
N LYS A 145 -13.81 6.04 17.58
CA LYS A 145 -12.38 6.38 17.61
C LYS A 145 -12.18 7.58 18.53
N PRO A 146 -11.29 7.48 19.56
CA PRO A 146 -10.96 8.58 20.42
C PRO A 146 -10.48 9.82 19.66
N SER A 147 -10.91 11.02 20.06
CA SER A 147 -10.56 12.27 19.38
C SER A 147 -9.06 12.48 19.26
N PHE A 148 -8.26 12.08 20.26
CA PHE A 148 -6.80 12.16 20.19
C PHE A 148 -6.23 11.21 19.14
N GLU A 149 -6.69 9.96 19.12
CA GLU A 149 -6.27 8.98 18.10
C GLU A 149 -6.65 9.42 16.68
N ALA A 150 -7.87 9.94 16.52
CA ALA A 150 -8.34 10.49 15.25
C ALA A 150 -7.50 11.71 14.82
N PHE A 151 -7.26 12.67 15.72
CA PHE A 151 -6.40 13.81 15.40
C PHE A 151 -4.99 13.40 15.01
N PHE A 152 -4.37 12.50 15.78
CA PHE A 152 -3.02 12.03 15.52
C PHE A 152 -2.94 11.29 14.17
N SER A 153 -3.78 10.28 13.96
CA SER A 153 -3.66 9.37 12.82
C SER A 153 -4.29 9.87 11.52
N GLU A 154 -5.39 10.65 11.59
CA GLU A 154 -6.13 11.09 10.41
C GLU A 154 -5.71 12.49 9.94
N ILE A 155 -5.32 13.37 10.86
CA ILE A 155 -5.06 14.78 10.55
C ILE A 155 -3.58 15.11 10.63
N LEU A 156 -2.92 14.86 11.77
CA LEU A 156 -1.53 15.27 11.98
C LEU A 156 -0.57 14.59 11.02
N LEU A 157 -0.69 13.27 10.84
CA LEU A 157 0.16 12.52 9.90
C LEU A 157 -0.05 12.98 8.45
N CYS A 158 -1.29 13.27 8.04
CA CYS A 158 -1.57 13.82 6.71
C CYS A 158 -0.98 15.22 6.51
N LYS A 159 -1.03 16.08 7.55
CA LYS A 159 -0.40 17.42 7.49
C LYS A 159 1.12 17.31 7.39
N ASN A 160 1.73 16.36 8.08
CA ASN A 160 3.16 16.11 7.97
C ASN A 160 3.54 15.66 6.55
N GLU A 161 2.77 14.77 5.95
CA GLU A 161 2.94 14.32 4.56
C GLU A 161 2.83 15.50 3.57
N LEU A 162 1.81 16.34 3.72
CA LEU A 162 1.63 17.56 2.93
C LEU A 162 2.82 18.49 3.05
N ASN A 163 3.29 18.77 4.26
CA ASN A 163 4.40 19.68 4.49
C ASN A 163 5.70 19.15 3.88
N VAL A 164 5.98 17.85 4.04
CA VAL A 164 7.15 17.22 3.41
C VAL A 164 7.06 17.30 1.89
N THR A 165 5.88 17.07 1.34
CA THR A 165 5.65 17.13 -0.11
C THR A 165 5.83 18.56 -0.64
N LEU A 166 5.17 19.55 -0.05
CA LEU A 166 5.27 20.96 -0.46
C LEU A 166 6.71 21.48 -0.39
N ASN A 167 7.44 21.14 0.67
CA ASN A 167 8.83 21.56 0.86
C ASN A 167 9.79 20.95 -0.17
N ASN A 168 9.45 19.81 -0.75
CA ASN A 168 10.36 19.07 -1.63
C ASN A 168 9.89 18.95 -3.08
N LEU A 169 8.66 19.32 -3.41
CA LEU A 169 8.03 19.09 -4.71
C LEU A 169 8.88 19.63 -5.87
N CYS A 170 9.39 20.86 -5.73
CA CYS A 170 10.27 21.49 -6.74
C CYS A 170 11.49 20.62 -7.07
N ASN A 171 12.07 19.96 -6.06
CA ASN A 171 13.23 19.08 -6.25
C ASN A 171 12.83 17.73 -6.85
N TRP A 172 11.71 17.15 -6.41
CA TRP A 172 11.23 15.86 -6.92
C TRP A 172 10.83 15.93 -8.41
N MET A 173 10.32 17.08 -8.85
CA MET A 173 9.92 17.30 -10.25
C MET A 173 11.09 17.49 -11.22
N LYS A 174 12.32 17.73 -10.72
CA LYS A 174 13.49 17.92 -11.59
C LYS A 174 13.83 16.67 -12.38
N ASP A 175 14.27 16.86 -13.61
CA ASP A 175 14.90 15.81 -14.42
C ASP A 175 16.16 15.30 -13.70
N GLU A 176 16.31 13.99 -13.61
CA GLU A 176 17.43 13.34 -12.97
C GLU A 176 18.48 12.96 -14.01
N HIS A 177 19.61 13.66 -13.99
CA HIS A 177 20.70 13.41 -14.94
C HIS A 177 21.38 12.06 -14.63
N VAL A 178 21.69 11.32 -15.69
CA VAL A 178 22.29 9.99 -15.61
C VAL A 178 23.71 9.97 -16.16
N ASP A 179 24.49 8.98 -15.74
CA ASP A 179 25.82 8.73 -16.27
C ASP A 179 25.79 8.45 -17.77
N LYS A 180 26.81 8.94 -18.48
CA LYS A 180 26.91 8.81 -19.94
C LYS A 180 28.22 8.14 -20.32
N ASN A 181 28.18 7.28 -21.33
CA ASN A 181 29.39 6.77 -21.97
C ASN A 181 30.09 7.89 -22.77
N LEU A 182 31.32 7.61 -23.22
CA LEU A 182 32.18 8.61 -23.88
C LEU A 182 31.50 9.25 -25.13
N VAL A 183 30.78 8.43 -25.90
CA VAL A 183 30.10 8.94 -27.12
C VAL A 183 28.97 9.88 -26.82
N MET A 184 28.31 9.71 -25.67
CA MET A 184 27.13 10.46 -25.24
C MET A 184 27.48 11.67 -24.33
N GLN A 185 28.76 11.95 -24.07
CA GLN A 185 29.15 13.05 -23.16
C GLN A 185 28.60 14.40 -23.57
N LEU A 186 28.46 14.63 -24.89
CA LEU A 186 27.96 15.88 -25.45
C LEU A 186 26.44 15.92 -25.63
N ASP A 187 25.76 14.82 -25.31
CA ASP A 187 24.31 14.68 -25.38
C ASP A 187 23.67 14.93 -24.01
N SER A 188 22.37 15.22 -23.95
CA SER A 188 21.62 15.33 -22.72
C SER A 188 20.87 14.02 -22.45
N ALA A 189 21.24 13.32 -21.37
CA ALA A 189 20.57 12.09 -20.93
C ALA A 189 20.03 12.28 -19.51
N PHE A 190 18.75 11.97 -19.31
CA PHE A 190 18.07 12.17 -18.02
C PHE A 190 16.84 11.27 -17.90
N ILE A 191 16.42 11.07 -16.66
CA ILE A 191 15.14 10.46 -16.32
C ILE A 191 14.14 11.58 -16.03
N ARG A 192 13.01 11.58 -16.72
CA ARG A 192 11.88 12.47 -16.48
C ARG A 192 10.79 11.73 -15.73
N LYS A 193 10.23 12.36 -14.71
CA LYS A 193 9.11 11.84 -13.94
C LYS A 193 7.81 12.38 -14.54
N ASP A 194 7.15 11.55 -15.34
CA ASP A 194 5.88 11.90 -15.99
C ASP A 194 4.70 11.34 -15.19
N PRO A 195 3.58 12.10 -14.97
CA PRO A 195 2.38 11.56 -14.37
C PRO A 195 1.79 10.44 -15.22
N TYR A 196 1.25 9.41 -14.58
CA TYR A 196 0.58 8.31 -15.29
C TYR A 196 -0.66 8.76 -16.06
N GLY A 197 -1.55 9.54 -15.42
CA GLY A 197 -2.80 9.99 -16.05
C GLY A 197 -3.95 10.13 -15.08
N VAL A 198 -4.98 9.30 -15.24
CA VAL A 198 -6.11 9.18 -14.33
C VAL A 198 -5.88 8.00 -13.42
N VAL A 199 -5.78 8.25 -12.11
CA VAL A 199 -5.52 7.22 -11.11
C VAL A 199 -6.76 6.94 -10.27
N LEU A 200 -6.89 5.72 -9.77
CA LEU A 200 -7.95 5.31 -8.85
C LEU A 200 -7.33 5.02 -7.47
N ILE A 201 -7.88 5.62 -6.42
CA ILE A 201 -7.50 5.40 -5.03
C ILE A 201 -8.68 4.78 -4.30
N ILE A 202 -8.55 3.53 -3.85
CA ILE A 202 -9.58 2.81 -3.08
C ILE A 202 -9.07 2.67 -1.64
N ALA A 203 -9.76 3.32 -0.72
CA ALA A 203 -9.37 3.40 0.67
C ALA A 203 -10.25 2.53 1.59
N PRO A 204 -9.70 1.98 2.68
CA PRO A 204 -10.42 1.21 3.68
C PRO A 204 -11.06 2.12 4.75
N TRP A 205 -11.69 1.49 5.73
CA TRP A 205 -12.47 2.14 6.77
C TRP A 205 -11.71 2.43 8.07
N ASN A 206 -10.55 1.80 8.32
CA ASN A 206 -9.89 1.86 9.64
C ASN A 206 -9.15 3.18 9.91
N TYR A 207 -8.59 3.80 8.88
CA TYR A 207 -8.07 5.18 8.88
C TYR A 207 -8.61 5.89 7.64
N PRO A 208 -9.91 6.21 7.64
CA PRO A 208 -10.65 6.52 6.42
C PRO A 208 -10.24 7.85 5.76
N ILE A 209 -9.64 8.79 6.49
CA ILE A 209 -9.06 10.02 5.93
C ILE A 209 -7.60 9.78 5.52
N HIS A 210 -6.77 9.26 6.40
CA HIS A 210 -5.34 9.06 6.16
C HIS A 210 -5.08 8.21 4.92
N LEU A 211 -5.78 7.07 4.81
CA LEU A 211 -5.49 6.06 3.78
C LEU A 211 -6.01 6.40 2.37
N PHE A 212 -6.81 7.47 2.19
CA PHE A 212 -6.99 8.04 0.86
C PHE A 212 -6.15 9.30 0.65
N LEU A 213 -5.96 10.10 1.68
CA LEU A 213 -5.35 11.43 1.56
C LEU A 213 -3.85 11.34 1.25
N VAL A 214 -3.12 10.45 1.93
CA VAL A 214 -1.68 10.27 1.69
C VAL A 214 -1.38 9.82 0.26
N PRO A 215 -2.05 8.79 -0.30
CA PRO A 215 -1.91 8.48 -1.72
C PRO A 215 -2.35 9.63 -2.64
N LEU A 216 -3.41 10.37 -2.29
CA LEU A 216 -3.88 11.51 -3.08
C LEU A 216 -2.86 12.65 -3.12
N ILE A 217 -2.19 12.94 -2.00
CA ILE A 217 -1.07 13.90 -1.95
C ILE A 217 0.00 13.50 -2.97
N GLY A 218 0.39 12.24 -3.00
CA GLY A 218 1.35 11.71 -3.97
C GLY A 218 0.87 11.83 -5.42
N ALA A 219 -0.40 11.50 -5.68
CA ALA A 219 -1.00 11.57 -7.01
C ALA A 219 -1.05 13.01 -7.54
N ILE A 220 -1.45 13.98 -6.69
CA ILE A 220 -1.45 15.42 -7.02
C ILE A 220 -0.02 15.92 -7.25
N ALA A 221 0.90 15.59 -6.34
CA ALA A 221 2.30 15.97 -6.44
C ALA A 221 2.94 15.50 -7.76
N ALA A 222 2.64 14.27 -8.18
CA ALA A 222 3.10 13.73 -9.47
C ALA A 222 2.39 14.35 -10.70
N GLY A 223 1.22 15.00 -10.53
CA GLY A 223 0.48 15.67 -11.61
C GLY A 223 -0.58 14.80 -12.27
N ASN A 224 -1.16 13.85 -11.55
CA ASN A 224 -2.28 13.03 -12.01
C ASN A 224 -3.63 13.67 -11.72
N CYS A 225 -4.67 13.24 -12.45
CA CYS A 225 -6.05 13.33 -12.01
C CYS A 225 -6.41 12.09 -11.19
N ALA A 226 -7.35 12.19 -10.24
CA ALA A 226 -7.67 11.08 -9.36
C ALA A 226 -9.17 10.90 -9.13
N ILE A 227 -9.60 9.63 -9.05
CA ILE A 227 -10.88 9.23 -8.47
C ILE A 227 -10.59 8.60 -7.12
N ILE A 228 -11.30 9.07 -6.08
CA ILE A 228 -11.22 8.58 -4.72
C ILE A 228 -12.48 7.75 -4.44
N LYS A 229 -12.31 6.51 -3.99
CA LYS A 229 -13.38 5.65 -3.51
C LYS A 229 -13.18 5.36 -2.03
N PRO A 230 -13.78 6.16 -1.12
CA PRO A 230 -13.77 5.86 0.31
C PRO A 230 -14.53 4.56 0.62
N SER A 231 -14.43 4.08 1.86
CA SER A 231 -15.12 2.85 2.26
C SER A 231 -16.56 3.14 2.71
N GLU A 232 -17.50 2.39 2.17
CA GLU A 232 -18.91 2.38 2.57
C GLU A 232 -19.14 1.85 3.99
N ILE A 233 -18.13 1.24 4.59
CA ILE A 233 -18.19 0.74 5.99
C ILE A 233 -18.08 1.91 6.97
N SER A 234 -17.25 2.91 6.69
CA SER A 234 -17.14 4.18 7.43
C SER A 234 -18.10 5.23 6.84
N LYS A 235 -19.40 5.02 7.07
CA LYS A 235 -20.49 5.75 6.39
C LYS A 235 -20.47 7.26 6.64
N ASN A 236 -20.16 7.69 7.85
CA ASN A 236 -20.15 9.11 8.20
C ASN A 236 -18.95 9.80 7.56
N THR A 237 -17.79 9.15 7.57
CA THR A 237 -16.59 9.67 6.91
C THR A 237 -16.74 9.65 5.38
N GLU A 238 -17.28 8.57 4.78
CA GLU A 238 -17.57 8.52 3.34
C GLU A 238 -18.46 9.70 2.91
N ARG A 239 -19.56 9.94 3.66
CA ARG A 239 -20.48 11.06 3.39
C ARG A 239 -19.77 12.41 3.50
N LEU A 240 -19.01 12.65 4.58
CA LEU A 240 -18.26 13.88 4.77
C LEU A 240 -17.32 14.16 3.60
N VAL A 241 -16.53 13.16 3.18
CA VAL A 241 -15.60 13.29 2.06
C VAL A 241 -16.33 13.58 0.76
N ALA A 242 -17.43 12.86 0.47
CA ALA A 242 -18.21 13.02 -0.75
C ALA A 242 -18.87 14.40 -0.86
N GLU A 243 -19.38 14.94 0.25
CA GLU A 243 -20.08 16.23 0.28
C GLU A 243 -19.11 17.43 0.29
N THR A 244 -17.88 17.26 0.80
CA THR A 244 -17.04 18.44 1.09
C THR A 244 -15.76 18.50 0.27
N LEU A 245 -15.13 17.39 -0.11
CA LEU A 245 -13.80 17.41 -0.75
C LEU A 245 -13.80 18.17 -2.08
N SER A 246 -14.91 18.09 -2.85
CA SER A 246 -15.09 18.82 -4.12
C SER A 246 -15.17 20.35 -3.94
N CYS A 247 -15.40 20.85 -2.73
CA CYS A 247 -15.39 22.29 -2.44
C CYS A 247 -13.95 22.85 -2.33
N TYR A 248 -12.97 21.98 -2.17
CA TYR A 248 -11.55 22.35 -2.01
C TYR A 248 -10.74 22.05 -3.27
N LEU A 249 -10.98 20.89 -3.88
CA LEU A 249 -10.23 20.42 -5.05
C LEU A 249 -10.95 20.76 -6.35
N ASP A 250 -10.16 20.90 -7.40
CA ASP A 250 -10.64 21.11 -8.76
C ASP A 250 -11.44 19.89 -9.28
N SER A 251 -12.75 20.04 -9.42
CA SER A 251 -13.67 18.96 -9.82
C SER A 251 -13.45 18.45 -11.26
N ASP A 252 -12.72 19.20 -12.11
CA ASP A 252 -12.32 18.71 -13.43
C ASP A 252 -11.22 17.64 -13.36
N CYS A 253 -10.48 17.58 -12.24
CA CYS A 253 -9.33 16.71 -12.07
C CYS A 253 -9.49 15.69 -10.94
N PHE A 254 -10.37 15.97 -9.97
CA PHE A 254 -10.54 15.14 -8.77
C PHE A 254 -12.01 14.87 -8.49
N ALA A 255 -12.36 13.60 -8.28
CA ALA A 255 -13.73 13.21 -8.03
C ALA A 255 -13.80 12.15 -6.91
N VAL A 256 -14.90 12.16 -6.17
CA VAL A 256 -15.22 11.13 -5.16
C VAL A 256 -16.35 10.26 -5.72
N VAL A 257 -16.17 8.95 -5.66
CA VAL A 257 -17.19 7.95 -6.01
C VAL A 257 -17.50 7.15 -4.75
N THR A 258 -18.75 7.21 -4.31
CA THR A 258 -19.26 6.42 -3.17
C THR A 258 -19.91 5.13 -3.64
N GLY A 259 -20.02 4.16 -2.76
CA GLY A 259 -20.70 2.90 -3.01
C GLY A 259 -19.94 1.69 -2.51
N GLY A 260 -20.62 0.55 -2.52
CA GLY A 260 -20.11 -0.73 -2.03
C GLY A 260 -19.44 -1.58 -3.13
N VAL A 261 -19.55 -2.89 -2.94
CA VAL A 261 -18.93 -3.88 -3.85
C VAL A 261 -19.44 -3.77 -5.29
N PRO A 262 -20.77 -3.62 -5.56
CA PRO A 262 -21.27 -3.50 -6.94
C PRO A 262 -20.71 -2.28 -7.66
N GLU A 263 -20.73 -1.11 -7.02
CA GLU A 263 -20.25 0.16 -7.59
C GLU A 263 -18.74 0.10 -7.84
N THR A 264 -17.97 -0.42 -6.88
CA THR A 264 -16.51 -0.60 -7.01
C THR A 264 -16.19 -1.56 -8.16
N THR A 265 -16.95 -2.64 -8.33
CA THR A 265 -16.77 -3.57 -9.45
C THR A 265 -16.98 -2.87 -10.79
N ARG A 266 -18.05 -2.07 -10.90
CA ARG A 266 -18.34 -1.29 -12.12
C ARG A 266 -17.27 -0.21 -12.37
N LEU A 267 -16.75 0.40 -11.31
CA LEU A 267 -15.67 1.38 -11.41
C LEU A 267 -14.39 0.74 -11.98
N LEU A 268 -14.04 -0.45 -11.49
CA LEU A 268 -12.86 -1.22 -11.92
C LEU A 268 -12.96 -1.78 -13.37
N GLU A 269 -14.12 -1.76 -14.00
CA GLU A 269 -14.25 -2.08 -15.45
C GLU A 269 -13.61 -1.01 -16.35
N ASN A 270 -13.43 0.22 -15.85
CA ASN A 270 -12.84 1.31 -16.60
C ASN A 270 -11.31 1.21 -16.62
N LYS A 271 -10.69 1.73 -17.69
CA LYS A 271 -9.24 1.81 -17.78
C LYS A 271 -8.72 3.00 -16.98
N PHE A 272 -8.03 2.71 -15.89
CA PHE A 272 -7.18 3.64 -15.17
C PHE A 272 -5.72 3.52 -15.60
N ASP A 273 -4.91 4.53 -15.32
CA ASP A 273 -3.48 4.53 -15.64
C ASP A 273 -2.63 4.09 -14.44
N TYR A 274 -3.22 4.12 -13.24
CA TYR A 274 -2.70 3.55 -11.99
C TYR A 274 -3.84 3.24 -11.02
N ILE A 275 -3.71 2.21 -10.19
CA ILE A 275 -4.65 1.91 -9.10
C ILE A 275 -3.86 1.77 -7.80
N PHE A 276 -4.26 2.54 -6.79
CA PHE A 276 -3.78 2.41 -5.42
C PHE A 276 -4.91 1.83 -4.56
N PHE A 277 -4.66 0.70 -3.94
CA PHE A 277 -5.65 -0.02 -3.14
C PHE A 277 -5.09 -0.33 -1.76
N THR A 278 -5.84 -0.02 -0.71
CA THR A 278 -5.58 -0.46 0.65
C THR A 278 -6.75 -1.30 1.14
N GLY A 279 -6.47 -2.50 1.67
CA GLY A 279 -7.50 -3.40 2.18
C GLY A 279 -7.00 -4.82 2.42
N SER A 280 -7.91 -5.81 2.41
CA SER A 280 -7.56 -7.20 2.67
C SER A 280 -6.92 -7.91 1.47
N PRO A 281 -6.05 -8.91 1.69
CA PRO A 281 -5.40 -9.67 0.61
C PRO A 281 -6.38 -10.30 -0.40
N PRO A 282 -7.54 -10.88 -0.01
CA PRO A 282 -8.50 -11.39 -0.98
C PRO A 282 -9.04 -10.32 -1.93
N VAL A 283 -9.36 -9.12 -1.41
CA VAL A 283 -9.86 -8.00 -2.24
C VAL A 283 -8.75 -7.43 -3.11
N GLY A 284 -7.51 -7.34 -2.58
CA GLY A 284 -6.34 -6.92 -3.35
C GLY A 284 -6.11 -7.78 -4.60
N ARG A 285 -6.30 -9.11 -4.50
CA ARG A 285 -6.24 -10.01 -5.66
C ARG A 285 -7.34 -9.73 -6.69
N ILE A 286 -8.54 -9.38 -6.26
CA ILE A 286 -9.64 -8.99 -7.16
C ILE A 286 -9.29 -7.71 -7.90
N VAL A 287 -8.80 -6.68 -7.20
CA VAL A 287 -8.37 -5.41 -7.79
C VAL A 287 -7.24 -5.62 -8.80
N MET A 288 -6.22 -6.41 -8.43
CA MET A 288 -5.11 -6.75 -9.33
C MET A 288 -5.57 -7.48 -10.58
N THR A 289 -6.53 -8.42 -10.45
CA THR A 289 -7.13 -9.15 -11.58
C THR A 289 -7.89 -8.19 -12.50
N ALA A 290 -8.61 -7.23 -11.95
CA ALA A 290 -9.31 -6.21 -12.75
C ALA A 290 -8.31 -5.30 -13.48
N ALA A 291 -7.26 -4.84 -12.80
CA ALA A 291 -6.20 -4.02 -13.38
C ALA A 291 -5.45 -4.72 -14.52
N ALA A 292 -5.22 -6.03 -14.40
CA ALA A 292 -4.53 -6.84 -15.41
C ALA A 292 -5.22 -6.80 -16.78
N LYS A 293 -6.54 -6.64 -16.84
CA LYS A 293 -7.31 -6.52 -18.10
C LYS A 293 -6.87 -5.31 -18.94
N HIS A 294 -6.37 -4.29 -18.29
CA HIS A 294 -5.94 -3.02 -18.90
C HIS A 294 -4.44 -2.80 -18.84
N LEU A 295 -3.67 -3.77 -18.31
CA LEU A 295 -2.23 -3.63 -18.01
C LEU A 295 -1.94 -2.43 -17.10
N THR A 296 -2.87 -2.13 -16.19
CA THR A 296 -2.76 -1.02 -15.24
C THR A 296 -1.84 -1.42 -14.09
N PRO A 297 -0.77 -0.66 -13.80
CA PRO A 297 0.06 -0.89 -12.63
C PRO A 297 -0.73 -0.63 -11.34
N VAL A 298 -0.36 -1.35 -10.27
CA VAL A 298 -1.05 -1.27 -8.98
C VAL A 298 -0.07 -1.13 -7.82
N THR A 299 -0.47 -0.38 -6.80
CA THR A 299 0.04 -0.51 -5.44
C THR A 299 -1.04 -1.16 -4.59
N LEU A 300 -0.66 -2.18 -3.84
CA LEU A 300 -1.53 -2.92 -2.93
C LEU A 300 -0.96 -2.82 -1.52
N GLU A 301 -1.67 -2.11 -0.65
CA GLU A 301 -1.37 -2.04 0.78
C GLU A 301 -2.33 -2.99 1.49
N LEU A 302 -1.80 -4.12 1.91
CA LEU A 302 -2.58 -5.22 2.47
C LEU A 302 -2.24 -5.43 3.94
N GLY A 303 -2.90 -6.38 4.58
CA GLY A 303 -2.61 -6.75 5.95
C GLY A 303 -1.73 -7.98 6.06
N GLY A 304 -1.53 -8.43 7.29
CA GLY A 304 -0.79 -9.65 7.58
C GLY A 304 -0.67 -9.92 9.07
N LYS A 305 -0.12 -11.09 9.42
CA LYS A 305 0.15 -11.45 10.81
C LYS A 305 1.50 -10.91 11.25
N ASN A 306 1.51 -9.71 11.82
CA ASN A 306 2.72 -9.02 12.23
C ASN A 306 3.29 -9.61 13.53
N PRO A 307 4.45 -10.26 13.50
CA PRO A 307 5.11 -10.78 14.68
C PRO A 307 5.73 -9.66 15.52
N CYS A 308 5.73 -9.87 16.83
CA CYS A 308 6.46 -9.03 17.77
C CYS A 308 7.28 -9.93 18.69
N TYR A 309 8.58 -10.00 18.42
CA TYR A 309 9.52 -10.75 19.26
C TYR A 309 9.94 -9.93 20.48
N VAL A 310 9.97 -10.55 21.63
CA VAL A 310 10.42 -9.97 22.91
C VAL A 310 11.52 -10.82 23.53
N SER A 311 12.73 -10.26 23.60
CA SER A 311 13.90 -10.89 24.22
C SER A 311 13.83 -10.83 25.74
N ASP A 312 14.43 -11.83 26.43
CA ASP A 312 14.55 -11.87 27.90
C ASP A 312 15.38 -10.73 28.50
N THR A 313 16.11 -9.97 27.65
CA THR A 313 16.95 -8.85 28.08
C THR A 313 16.21 -7.52 28.16
N CYS A 314 14.93 -7.46 27.79
CA CYS A 314 14.16 -6.22 27.69
C CYS A 314 13.75 -5.66 29.05
N ASP A 315 13.58 -4.34 29.11
CA ASP A 315 12.78 -3.69 30.15
C ASP A 315 11.30 -4.04 29.95
N VAL A 316 10.77 -4.84 30.86
CA VAL A 316 9.43 -5.42 30.78
C VAL A 316 8.34 -4.35 30.77
N THR A 317 8.48 -3.31 31.59
CA THR A 317 7.50 -2.22 31.69
C THR A 317 7.45 -1.41 30.39
N ASN A 318 8.59 -1.07 29.81
CA ASN A 318 8.64 -0.34 28.55
C ASN A 318 8.08 -1.17 27.39
N VAL A 319 8.41 -2.47 27.31
CA VAL A 319 7.84 -3.36 26.29
C VAL A 319 6.33 -3.47 26.43
N ALA A 320 5.83 -3.71 27.65
CA ALA A 320 4.40 -3.84 27.91
C ALA A 320 3.62 -2.60 27.46
N ARG A 321 4.12 -1.38 27.77
CA ARG A 321 3.51 -0.12 27.34
C ARG A 321 3.49 0.04 25.82
N ARG A 322 4.63 -0.20 25.14
CA ARG A 322 4.75 -0.04 23.68
C ARG A 322 3.92 -1.08 22.93
N VAL A 323 3.89 -2.30 23.42
CA VAL A 323 3.08 -3.38 22.81
C VAL A 323 1.59 -3.16 23.07
N ALA A 324 1.18 -2.80 24.31
CA ALA A 324 -0.21 -2.50 24.62
C ALA A 324 -0.73 -1.33 23.80
N TRP A 325 0.04 -0.25 23.69
CA TRP A 325 -0.33 0.89 22.84
C TRP A 325 -0.45 0.46 21.38
N GLY A 326 0.55 -0.22 20.82
CA GLY A 326 0.55 -0.62 19.41
C GLY A 326 -0.53 -1.63 19.06
N ARG A 327 -0.91 -2.52 20.01
CA ARG A 327 -1.99 -3.48 19.78
C ARG A 327 -3.36 -2.89 19.93
N PHE A 328 -3.57 -1.98 20.91
CA PHE A 328 -4.90 -1.53 21.29
C PHE A 328 -5.27 -0.16 20.71
N PHE A 329 -4.33 0.56 20.09
CA PHE A 329 -4.60 1.75 19.29
C PHE A 329 -5.64 1.43 18.20
N ASN A 330 -6.65 2.29 18.03
CA ASN A 330 -7.79 2.07 17.14
C ASN A 330 -8.54 0.74 17.40
N ALA A 331 -8.60 0.31 18.67
CA ALA A 331 -9.12 -0.99 19.09
C ALA A 331 -8.49 -2.17 18.32
N GLY A 332 -7.21 -2.07 17.96
CA GLY A 332 -6.47 -3.10 17.23
C GLY A 332 -6.79 -3.21 15.74
N GLN A 333 -7.60 -2.31 15.20
CA GLN A 333 -8.02 -2.29 13.79
C GLN A 333 -6.99 -1.59 12.90
N THR A 334 -5.74 -2.06 12.97
CA THR A 334 -4.56 -1.43 12.35
C THR A 334 -3.73 -2.50 11.63
N CYS A 335 -3.48 -2.29 10.33
CA CYS A 335 -2.74 -3.25 9.47
C CYS A 335 -1.32 -3.55 9.94
N ILE A 336 -0.70 -2.64 10.69
CA ILE A 336 0.64 -2.79 11.29
C ILE A 336 0.60 -3.07 12.79
N ALA A 337 -0.57 -3.29 13.42
CA ALA A 337 -0.62 -3.68 14.83
C ALA A 337 0.18 -4.98 15.07
N PRO A 338 0.94 -5.10 16.17
CA PRO A 338 1.49 -6.38 16.58
C PRO A 338 0.39 -7.42 16.66
N ASP A 339 0.40 -8.42 15.78
CA ASP A 339 -0.71 -9.37 15.69
C ASP A 339 -0.56 -10.55 16.63
N TYR A 340 0.68 -10.85 17.03
CA TYR A 340 1.02 -11.83 18.07
C TYR A 340 2.40 -11.55 18.67
N LEU A 341 2.62 -11.99 19.91
CA LEU A 341 3.93 -11.96 20.56
C LEU A 341 4.64 -13.30 20.45
N LEU A 342 5.96 -13.23 20.32
CA LEU A 342 6.90 -14.36 20.43
C LEU A 342 7.83 -14.10 21.61
N CYS A 343 7.80 -14.90 22.63
CA CYS A 343 8.68 -14.78 23.78
C CYS A 343 8.86 -16.12 24.51
N THR A 344 9.83 -16.18 25.42
CA THR A 344 9.99 -17.34 26.32
C THR A 344 8.85 -17.39 27.34
N LEU A 345 8.65 -18.56 27.95
CA LEU A 345 7.66 -18.72 29.02
C LEU A 345 7.99 -17.79 30.21
N GLU A 346 9.27 -17.68 30.58
CA GLU A 346 9.72 -16.78 31.66
C GLU A 346 9.39 -15.30 31.33
N MET A 347 9.61 -14.87 30.08
CA MET A 347 9.25 -13.52 29.66
C MET A 347 7.74 -13.33 29.66
N GLN A 348 6.94 -14.31 29.23
CA GLN A 348 5.47 -14.23 29.30
C GLN A 348 5.01 -13.99 30.75
N GLU A 349 5.56 -14.74 31.71
CA GLU A 349 5.19 -14.58 33.13
C GLU A 349 5.50 -13.18 33.66
N LYS A 350 6.61 -12.56 33.23
CA LYS A 350 6.97 -11.20 33.58
C LYS A 350 6.11 -10.15 32.87
N LEU A 351 5.80 -10.38 31.57
CA LEU A 351 5.01 -9.44 30.75
C LEU A 351 3.54 -9.39 31.18
N MET A 352 2.98 -10.48 31.64
CA MET A 352 1.54 -10.57 31.93
C MET A 352 1.06 -9.53 32.96
N PRO A 353 1.71 -9.38 34.15
CA PRO A 353 1.34 -8.32 35.08
C PRO A 353 1.60 -6.92 34.52
N ALA A 354 2.70 -6.71 33.82
CA ALA A 354 3.05 -5.40 33.22
C ALA A 354 2.07 -4.99 32.10
N LEU A 355 1.60 -5.92 31.27
CA LEU A 355 0.56 -5.66 30.28
C LEU A 355 -0.77 -5.28 30.94
N ARG A 356 -1.14 -5.96 32.03
CA ARG A 356 -2.34 -5.61 32.81
C ARG A 356 -2.25 -4.22 33.38
N GLU A 357 -1.09 -3.86 33.93
CA GLU A 357 -0.83 -2.53 34.48
C GLU A 357 -0.91 -1.46 33.40
N ALA A 358 -0.25 -1.66 32.24
CA ALA A 358 -0.28 -0.76 31.10
C ALA A 358 -1.71 -0.55 30.56
N ILE A 359 -2.49 -1.62 30.40
CA ILE A 359 -3.89 -1.54 29.97
C ILE A 359 -4.73 -0.75 30.97
N THR A 360 -4.53 -0.98 32.28
CA THR A 360 -5.24 -0.25 33.33
C THR A 360 -4.85 1.22 33.38
N GLU A 361 -3.56 1.53 33.19
CA GLU A 361 -3.06 2.91 33.10
C GLU A 361 -3.66 3.66 31.90
N PHE A 362 -3.72 3.01 30.73
CA PHE A 362 -4.17 3.66 29.50
C PHE A 362 -5.69 3.83 29.43
N PHE A 363 -6.44 2.84 29.88
CA PHE A 363 -7.89 2.79 29.65
C PHE A 363 -8.70 2.78 30.96
N GLY A 364 -8.05 2.85 32.12
CA GLY A 364 -8.71 2.78 33.42
C GLY A 364 -9.09 1.34 33.82
N PRO A 365 -9.73 1.19 35.00
CA PRO A 365 -10.14 -0.12 35.51
C PRO A 365 -11.28 -0.76 34.70
N ASN A 366 -12.05 0.04 33.97
CA ASN A 366 -13.11 -0.41 33.07
C ASN A 366 -12.91 0.20 31.68
N PRO A 367 -12.16 -0.46 30.77
CA PRO A 367 -11.89 0.07 29.43
C PRO A 367 -13.14 0.32 28.58
N ARG A 368 -14.30 -0.29 28.91
CA ARG A 368 -15.58 -0.03 28.23
C ARG A 368 -16.04 1.42 28.39
N GLU A 369 -15.79 2.00 29.56
CA GLU A 369 -16.17 3.39 29.90
C GLU A 369 -15.08 4.40 29.56
N SER A 370 -13.93 3.94 29.09
CA SER A 370 -12.81 4.81 28.73
C SER A 370 -13.13 5.65 27.50
N PRO A 371 -12.92 6.97 27.55
CA PRO A 371 -13.02 7.84 26.37
C PRO A 371 -11.86 7.61 25.38
N ASP A 372 -10.82 6.89 25.81
CA ASP A 372 -9.60 6.64 25.05
C ASP A 372 -9.58 5.24 24.39
N PHE A 373 -10.72 4.52 24.38
CA PHE A 373 -10.81 3.20 23.77
C PHE A 373 -11.96 3.10 22.75
N GLY A 374 -11.61 2.74 21.50
CA GLY A 374 -12.55 2.67 20.38
C GLY A 374 -13.52 1.48 20.42
N ARG A 375 -14.26 1.30 19.33
CA ARG A 375 -15.23 0.22 19.12
C ARG A 375 -14.92 -0.52 17.81
N ILE A 376 -15.45 -1.74 17.70
CA ILE A 376 -15.34 -2.51 16.46
C ILE A 376 -16.29 -1.92 15.41
N VAL A 377 -15.79 -1.75 14.18
CA VAL A 377 -16.46 -0.99 13.13
C VAL A 377 -17.84 -1.52 12.74
N SER A 378 -18.08 -2.84 12.82
CA SER A 378 -19.32 -3.48 12.40
C SER A 378 -19.64 -4.75 13.18
N ASP A 379 -20.93 -5.12 13.20
CA ASP A 379 -21.40 -6.35 13.84
C ASP A 379 -20.74 -7.60 13.24
N LYS A 380 -20.53 -7.62 11.93
CA LYS A 380 -19.81 -8.71 11.25
C LYS A 380 -18.40 -8.90 11.81
N GLN A 381 -17.64 -7.83 11.97
CA GLN A 381 -16.29 -7.89 12.53
C GLN A 381 -16.32 -8.21 14.01
N PHE A 382 -17.31 -7.70 14.75
CA PHE A 382 -17.49 -8.04 16.16
C PHE A 382 -17.70 -9.55 16.34
N GLN A 383 -18.62 -10.18 15.59
CA GLN A 383 -18.89 -11.61 15.69
C GLN A 383 -17.65 -12.45 15.34
N ARG A 384 -16.92 -12.07 14.29
CA ARG A 384 -15.66 -12.72 13.91
C ARG A 384 -14.63 -12.68 15.05
N LEU A 385 -14.41 -11.50 15.62
CA LEU A 385 -13.46 -11.31 16.72
C LEU A 385 -13.88 -12.03 17.99
N ARG A 386 -15.19 -12.01 18.33
CA ARG A 386 -15.72 -12.74 19.48
C ARG A 386 -15.44 -14.24 19.37
N ALA A 387 -15.54 -14.81 18.18
CA ALA A 387 -15.21 -16.22 17.95
C ALA A 387 -13.72 -16.51 18.19
N LEU A 388 -12.81 -15.57 17.90
CA LEU A 388 -11.37 -15.75 18.14
C LEU A 388 -10.98 -15.77 19.62
N LEU A 389 -11.82 -15.24 20.52
CA LEU A 389 -11.58 -15.28 21.97
C LEU A 389 -11.58 -16.70 22.55
N GLY A 390 -12.08 -17.67 21.81
CA GLY A 390 -12.02 -19.10 22.18
C GLY A 390 -10.67 -19.76 21.90
N SER A 391 -9.67 -19.04 21.37
CA SER A 391 -8.33 -19.55 21.11
C SER A 391 -7.46 -19.39 22.37
N GLY A 392 -6.87 -20.48 22.86
CA GLY A 392 -6.04 -20.43 24.06
C GLY A 392 -6.80 -20.05 25.34
N ARG A 393 -6.10 -19.52 26.33
CA ARG A 393 -6.62 -19.09 27.63
C ARG A 393 -6.64 -17.56 27.73
N VAL A 394 -7.81 -16.96 28.01
CA VAL A 394 -7.92 -15.53 28.30
C VAL A 394 -7.19 -15.20 29.61
N ALA A 395 -6.07 -14.50 29.51
CA ALA A 395 -5.26 -14.08 30.65
C ALA A 395 -5.58 -12.65 31.13
N ILE A 396 -5.97 -11.77 30.20
CA ILE A 396 -6.40 -10.40 30.49
C ILE A 396 -7.60 -10.09 29.58
N GLY A 397 -8.59 -9.35 30.06
CA GLY A 397 -9.74 -8.90 29.28
C GLY A 397 -10.76 -10.00 28.98
N GLY A 398 -11.20 -10.10 27.74
CA GLY A 398 -12.18 -11.09 27.26
C GLY A 398 -13.65 -10.67 27.39
N GLN A 399 -13.95 -9.53 28.05
CA GLN A 399 -15.31 -9.02 28.15
C GLN A 399 -15.78 -8.47 26.78
N THR A 400 -17.05 -8.72 26.47
CA THR A 400 -17.66 -8.26 25.22
C THR A 400 -19.03 -7.66 25.46
N ASP A 401 -19.40 -6.65 24.68
CA ASP A 401 -20.76 -6.12 24.61
C ASP A 401 -21.15 -5.97 23.13
N GLU A 402 -22.15 -6.71 22.70
CA GLU A 402 -22.59 -6.73 21.30
C GLU A 402 -23.31 -5.45 20.90
N ALA A 403 -24.08 -4.86 21.81
CA ALA A 403 -24.85 -3.64 21.54
C ALA A 403 -23.92 -2.44 21.26
N GLU A 404 -22.77 -2.39 21.95
CA GLU A 404 -21.76 -1.36 21.75
C GLU A 404 -20.64 -1.79 20.79
N ARG A 405 -20.66 -3.01 20.28
CA ARG A 405 -19.56 -3.62 19.50
C ARG A 405 -18.23 -3.53 20.26
N TYR A 406 -18.29 -3.66 21.58
CA TYR A 406 -17.14 -3.57 22.47
C TYR A 406 -16.50 -4.96 22.67
N ILE A 407 -15.19 -4.99 22.55
CA ILE A 407 -14.32 -6.11 22.97
C ILE A 407 -13.20 -5.49 23.81
N ALA A 408 -13.07 -5.97 25.05
CA ALA A 408 -12.02 -5.49 25.95
C ALA A 408 -10.62 -5.71 25.35
N PRO A 409 -9.63 -4.86 25.69
CA PRO A 409 -8.22 -5.18 25.48
C PRO A 409 -7.91 -6.57 26.07
N THR A 410 -7.60 -7.53 25.20
CA THR A 410 -7.52 -8.94 25.56
C THR A 410 -6.14 -9.52 25.25
N VAL A 411 -5.57 -10.26 26.22
CA VAL A 411 -4.35 -11.04 26.01
C VAL A 411 -4.67 -12.51 26.18
N LEU A 412 -4.28 -13.31 25.19
CA LEU A 412 -4.44 -14.78 25.19
C LEU A 412 -3.09 -15.43 25.46
N ALA A 413 -3.06 -16.31 26.46
CA ALA A 413 -1.92 -17.19 26.76
C ALA A 413 -2.23 -18.63 26.31
N ASP A 414 -1.22 -19.46 26.30
CA ASP A 414 -1.32 -20.88 25.95
C ASP A 414 -1.90 -21.12 24.54
N VAL A 415 -1.59 -20.17 23.61
CA VAL A 415 -2.06 -20.22 22.22
C VAL A 415 -1.14 -21.12 21.41
N LEU A 416 -1.76 -21.99 20.60
CA LEU A 416 -1.04 -22.85 19.66
C LEU A 416 -1.00 -22.23 18.26
N PRO A 417 0.04 -22.53 17.47
CA PRO A 417 0.11 -22.07 16.06
C PRO A 417 -1.09 -22.52 15.22
N SER A 418 -1.76 -23.62 15.59
CA SER A 418 -2.95 -24.16 14.92
C SER A 418 -4.26 -23.49 15.31
N ASP A 419 -4.27 -22.66 16.36
CA ASP A 419 -5.49 -22.03 16.84
C ASP A 419 -6.06 -21.02 15.83
N PRO A 420 -7.39 -20.83 15.79
CA PRO A 420 -8.04 -19.90 14.86
C PRO A 420 -7.47 -18.49 14.87
N VAL A 421 -7.09 -17.97 16.04
CA VAL A 421 -6.51 -16.62 16.20
C VAL A 421 -5.17 -16.48 15.47
N MET A 422 -4.48 -17.59 15.17
CA MET A 422 -3.23 -17.60 14.41
C MET A 422 -3.42 -17.82 12.91
N GLN A 423 -4.60 -18.23 12.43
CA GLN A 423 -4.83 -18.56 11.02
C GLN A 423 -5.23 -17.37 10.14
N GLU A 424 -5.63 -16.26 10.75
CA GLU A 424 -5.99 -15.03 10.05
C GLU A 424 -5.44 -13.78 10.77
N GLU A 425 -5.35 -12.65 10.06
CA GLU A 425 -5.09 -11.35 10.68
C GLU A 425 -6.22 -11.00 11.65
N ILE A 426 -5.88 -10.67 12.89
CA ILE A 426 -6.88 -10.45 13.93
C ILE A 426 -7.69 -9.17 13.67
N PHE A 427 -7.03 -8.04 13.44
CA PHE A 427 -7.65 -6.74 13.19
C PHE A 427 -8.67 -6.34 14.27
N GLY A 428 -8.28 -6.50 15.53
CA GLY A 428 -9.09 -6.27 16.71
C GLY A 428 -8.27 -6.32 17.99
N PRO A 429 -8.83 -6.02 19.17
CA PRO A 429 -8.10 -5.83 20.42
C PRO A 429 -7.75 -7.15 21.13
N ILE A 430 -7.16 -8.10 20.41
CA ILE A 430 -6.79 -9.42 20.93
C ILE A 430 -5.31 -9.67 20.63
N LEU A 431 -4.50 -9.93 21.65
CA LEU A 431 -3.08 -10.18 21.57
C LEU A 431 -2.76 -11.61 22.04
N PRO A 432 -2.56 -12.57 21.13
CA PRO A 432 -2.08 -13.90 21.50
C PRO A 432 -0.57 -13.91 21.74
N ILE A 433 -0.13 -14.75 22.66
CA ILE A 433 1.28 -15.00 22.94
C ILE A 433 1.61 -16.45 22.57
N ILE A 434 2.63 -16.61 21.73
CA ILE A 434 3.23 -17.89 21.33
C ILE A 434 4.54 -18.06 22.07
N ILE A 435 4.71 -19.18 22.74
CA ILE A 435 5.94 -19.50 23.45
C ILE A 435 6.97 -20.05 22.48
N ILE A 436 8.17 -19.49 22.56
CA ILE A 436 9.38 -19.94 21.84
C ILE A 436 10.53 -20.09 22.84
N THR A 437 11.54 -20.85 22.48
CA THR A 437 12.68 -21.11 23.36
C THR A 437 13.85 -20.12 23.18
N ASN A 438 13.99 -19.56 21.97
CA ASN A 438 15.09 -18.66 21.64
C ASN A 438 14.81 -17.85 20.36
N VAL A 439 15.71 -16.95 20.03
CA VAL A 439 15.58 -16.06 18.85
C VAL A 439 15.61 -16.80 17.52
N ASP A 440 16.31 -17.94 17.41
CA ASP A 440 16.35 -18.70 16.16
C ASP A 440 15.01 -19.37 15.88
N GLU A 441 14.40 -19.96 16.90
CA GLU A 441 13.04 -20.50 16.80
C GLU A 441 12.02 -19.40 16.43
N ALA A 442 12.17 -18.19 16.99
CA ALA A 442 11.34 -17.05 16.60
C ALA A 442 11.50 -16.71 15.12
N ILE A 443 12.74 -16.66 14.61
CA ILE A 443 13.04 -16.39 13.20
C ILE A 443 12.45 -17.48 12.31
N ASP A 444 12.62 -18.75 12.66
CA ASP A 444 12.09 -19.88 11.91
C ASP A 444 10.56 -19.87 11.92
N PHE A 445 9.94 -19.54 13.07
CA PHE A 445 8.50 -19.36 13.17
C PHE A 445 8.00 -18.23 12.27
N ILE A 446 8.62 -17.05 12.29
CA ILE A 446 8.26 -15.92 11.43
C ILE A 446 8.36 -16.32 9.96
N ASN A 447 9.45 -16.97 9.57
CA ASN A 447 9.70 -17.37 8.18
C ASN A 447 8.83 -18.54 7.70
N SER A 448 8.17 -19.28 8.62
CA SER A 448 7.21 -20.33 8.25
C SER A 448 5.86 -19.79 7.79
N TRP A 449 5.58 -18.49 8.02
CA TRP A 449 4.37 -17.80 7.60
C TRP A 449 4.59 -16.93 6.36
N GLU A 450 3.48 -16.45 5.79
CA GLU A 450 3.53 -15.44 4.74
C GLU A 450 4.15 -14.14 5.26
N ARG A 451 4.91 -13.45 4.40
CA ARG A 451 5.61 -12.22 4.77
C ARG A 451 4.65 -11.15 5.27
N PRO A 452 4.82 -10.67 6.52
CA PRO A 452 3.91 -9.70 7.13
C PRO A 452 4.16 -8.28 6.62
N LEU A 453 3.23 -7.38 6.92
CA LEU A 453 3.41 -5.95 6.63
C LEU A 453 4.49 -5.32 7.53
N ALA A 454 4.57 -5.73 8.79
CA ALA A 454 5.61 -5.26 9.72
C ALA A 454 6.16 -6.41 10.58
N VAL A 455 7.44 -6.34 10.93
CA VAL A 455 8.11 -7.16 11.96
C VAL A 455 8.59 -6.25 13.07
N TYR A 456 8.31 -6.65 14.31
CA TYR A 456 8.74 -5.96 15.51
C TYR A 456 9.72 -6.81 16.31
N ALA A 457 10.78 -6.19 16.85
CA ALA A 457 11.76 -6.90 17.66
C ALA A 457 12.20 -6.03 18.84
N PHE A 458 12.02 -6.53 20.05
CA PHE A 458 12.45 -5.90 21.29
C PHE A 458 13.64 -6.64 21.88
N SER A 459 14.74 -5.95 22.10
CA SER A 459 15.92 -6.45 22.80
C SER A 459 16.81 -5.29 23.28
N SER A 460 17.43 -5.44 24.43
CA SER A 460 18.51 -4.56 24.88
C SER A 460 19.84 -4.85 24.17
N ASP A 461 19.94 -5.96 23.45
CA ASP A 461 21.09 -6.30 22.61
C ASP A 461 20.77 -6.04 21.13
N ASP A 462 21.39 -5.03 20.55
CA ASP A 462 21.27 -4.66 19.15
C ASP A 462 21.59 -5.82 18.18
N LYS A 463 22.44 -6.77 18.59
CA LYS A 463 22.75 -7.94 17.77
C LYS A 463 21.54 -8.84 17.57
N VAL A 464 20.68 -8.96 18.58
CA VAL A 464 19.43 -9.72 18.50
C VAL A 464 18.45 -9.01 17.56
N VAL A 465 18.29 -7.70 17.71
CA VAL A 465 17.44 -6.88 16.81
C VAL A 465 17.92 -7.00 15.36
N ASN A 466 19.22 -6.81 15.13
CA ASN A 466 19.82 -6.92 13.79
C ASN A 466 19.71 -8.34 13.22
N ARG A 467 19.85 -9.38 14.04
CA ARG A 467 19.70 -10.78 13.60
C ARG A 467 18.30 -11.07 13.06
N ILE A 468 17.26 -10.54 13.73
CA ILE A 468 15.87 -10.67 13.24
C ILE A 468 15.70 -9.86 11.96
N LEU A 469 16.17 -8.62 11.92
CA LEU A 469 16.14 -7.76 10.72
C LEU A 469 16.78 -8.44 9.50
N GLU A 470 17.96 -9.05 9.67
CA GLU A 470 18.72 -9.66 8.59
C GLU A 470 18.13 -11.01 8.12
N ARG A 471 17.47 -11.75 9.01
CA ARG A 471 17.01 -13.12 8.75
C ARG A 471 15.52 -13.26 8.52
N THR A 472 14.76 -12.17 8.59
CA THR A 472 13.32 -12.15 8.28
C THR A 472 13.03 -11.21 7.12
N SER A 473 11.84 -11.32 6.52
CA SER A 473 11.39 -10.45 5.43
C SER A 473 9.99 -9.92 5.72
N SER A 474 9.81 -8.61 5.55
CA SER A 474 8.52 -7.92 5.78
C SER A 474 8.43 -6.65 4.94
N GLY A 475 7.27 -6.01 4.91
CA GLY A 475 7.12 -4.68 4.33
C GLY A 475 7.94 -3.63 5.07
N GLY A 476 7.85 -3.59 6.39
CA GLY A 476 8.60 -2.71 7.28
C GLY A 476 9.15 -3.44 8.50
N PHE A 477 10.11 -2.82 9.18
CA PHE A 477 10.70 -3.33 10.42
C PHE A 477 10.79 -2.19 11.45
N CYS A 478 10.48 -2.50 12.71
CA CYS A 478 10.64 -1.53 13.80
C CYS A 478 11.29 -2.21 15.01
N GLY A 479 12.48 -1.77 15.37
CA GLY A 479 13.22 -2.23 16.55
C GLY A 479 12.84 -1.44 17.78
N ASN A 480 12.58 -2.12 18.88
CA ASN A 480 12.31 -1.56 20.22
C ASN A 480 11.10 -0.60 20.29
N ASP A 481 10.20 -0.62 19.30
CA ASP A 481 8.94 0.11 19.33
C ASP A 481 7.88 -0.58 18.48
N THR A 482 6.67 -0.02 18.44
CA THR A 482 5.56 -0.45 17.58
C THR A 482 4.95 0.75 16.86
N LEU A 483 4.41 0.56 15.66
CA LEU A 483 3.70 1.55 14.83
C LEU A 483 4.54 2.79 14.42
N MET A 484 5.47 3.28 15.23
CA MET A 484 6.12 4.59 15.08
C MET A 484 6.86 4.80 13.75
N HIS A 485 7.27 3.73 13.06
CA HIS A 485 7.90 3.84 11.73
C HIS A 485 6.98 4.47 10.67
N VAL A 486 5.65 4.39 10.83
CA VAL A 486 4.66 5.03 9.92
C VAL A 486 4.67 6.56 10.02
N THR A 487 5.18 7.12 11.12
CA THR A 487 5.21 8.58 11.32
C THR A 487 6.30 9.29 10.53
N LEU A 488 7.17 8.54 9.85
CA LEU A 488 8.32 9.06 9.11
C LEU A 488 8.07 9.04 7.60
N PRO A 489 7.65 10.17 6.99
CA PRO A 489 7.47 10.25 5.53
C PRO A 489 8.76 10.03 4.71
N SER A 490 9.91 9.98 5.38
CA SER A 490 11.22 9.66 4.78
C SER A 490 11.49 8.16 4.62
N LEU A 491 10.68 7.30 5.25
CA LEU A 491 10.74 5.85 5.08
C LEU A 491 9.70 5.38 4.07
N PRO A 492 10.03 4.39 3.21
CA PRO A 492 9.03 3.75 2.38
C PRO A 492 8.06 2.95 3.27
N PHE A 493 6.77 3.08 2.99
CA PHE A 493 5.76 2.23 3.59
C PHE A 493 5.12 1.36 2.50
N GLY A 494 5.05 0.06 2.72
CA GLY A 494 4.47 -0.88 1.77
C GLY A 494 4.72 -2.33 2.16
N GLY A 495 3.93 -3.23 1.58
CA GLY A 495 4.01 -4.66 1.83
C GLY A 495 4.88 -5.42 0.83
N ILE A 496 5.07 -6.71 1.08
CA ILE A 496 5.78 -7.64 0.21
C ILE A 496 5.05 -8.99 0.17
N GLY A 497 4.87 -9.56 -1.01
CA GLY A 497 4.14 -10.83 -1.17
C GLY A 497 2.67 -10.69 -0.78
N ASN A 498 2.19 -11.45 0.20
CA ASN A 498 0.81 -11.40 0.66
C ASN A 498 0.45 -10.10 1.41
N SER A 499 1.44 -9.37 1.95
CA SER A 499 1.19 -8.10 2.63
C SER A 499 1.11 -6.90 1.69
N GLY A 500 1.46 -7.05 0.41
CA GLY A 500 1.29 -5.97 -0.55
C GLY A 500 2.29 -5.95 -1.70
N LEU A 501 2.18 -4.87 -2.48
CA LEU A 501 2.99 -4.60 -3.67
C LEU A 501 3.14 -3.08 -3.83
N GLY A 502 4.37 -2.61 -4.00
CA GLY A 502 4.68 -1.18 -4.10
C GLY A 502 4.90 -0.53 -2.74
N THR A 503 5.13 0.78 -2.76
CA THR A 503 5.43 1.59 -1.56
C THR A 503 4.87 2.99 -1.71
N HIS A 504 4.69 3.70 -0.58
CA HIS A 504 4.28 5.10 -0.57
C HIS A 504 4.90 5.83 0.64
N HIS A 505 4.47 7.01 0.97
CA HIS A 505 4.96 8.05 1.86
C HIS A 505 6.02 8.97 1.22
N GLY A 506 5.87 10.26 1.41
CA GLY A 506 6.81 11.30 0.97
C GLY A 506 7.21 11.17 -0.51
N LYS A 507 8.52 11.11 -0.74
CA LYS A 507 9.05 10.92 -2.10
C LYS A 507 8.60 9.61 -2.74
N PHE A 508 8.41 8.55 -1.97
CA PHE A 508 7.97 7.27 -2.51
C PHE A 508 6.54 7.35 -3.07
N SER A 509 5.64 8.15 -2.46
CA SER A 509 4.33 8.44 -3.05
C SER A 509 4.45 9.16 -4.39
N PHE A 510 5.28 10.20 -4.46
CA PHE A 510 5.54 10.93 -5.71
C PHE A 510 6.10 10.00 -6.81
N ASP A 511 7.08 9.16 -6.45
CA ASP A 511 7.68 8.22 -7.40
C ASP A 511 6.69 7.13 -7.84
N THR A 512 5.86 6.61 -6.93
CA THR A 512 4.82 5.62 -7.22
C THR A 512 3.80 6.10 -8.23
N PHE A 513 3.41 7.37 -8.17
CA PHE A 513 2.48 7.97 -9.14
C PHE A 513 3.16 8.62 -10.35
N SER A 514 4.47 8.39 -10.53
CA SER A 514 5.28 8.92 -11.64
C SER A 514 5.85 7.79 -12.49
N HIS A 515 5.66 7.88 -13.81
CA HIS A 515 6.37 7.04 -14.76
C HIS A 515 7.78 7.58 -14.99
N LEU A 516 8.79 6.75 -14.78
CA LEU A 516 10.20 7.08 -15.02
C LEU A 516 10.50 6.93 -16.51
N ARG A 517 10.54 8.08 -17.22
CA ARG A 517 10.79 8.13 -18.65
C ARG A 517 12.26 8.42 -18.95
N GLY A 518 12.98 7.43 -19.49
CA GLY A 518 14.34 7.63 -19.99
C GLY A 518 14.36 8.55 -21.20
N CYS A 519 15.12 9.64 -21.14
CA CYS A 519 15.21 10.65 -22.18
C CYS A 519 16.66 10.81 -22.65
N LEU A 520 16.86 10.76 -23.97
CA LEU A 520 18.12 11.11 -24.62
C LEU A 520 17.86 12.16 -25.68
N LYS A 521 18.46 13.37 -25.53
CA LYS A 521 18.42 14.43 -26.52
C LYS A 521 19.79 14.56 -27.17
N ARG A 522 19.87 14.34 -28.47
CA ARG A 522 21.08 14.46 -29.26
C ARG A 522 20.99 15.66 -30.22
N GLY A 523 22.11 16.33 -30.45
CA GLY A 523 22.20 17.35 -31.49
C GLY A 523 22.20 16.70 -32.88
N MET A 524 21.60 17.36 -33.89
CA MET A 524 21.57 16.89 -35.28
C MET A 524 22.94 16.95 -35.96
N GLY A 525 23.88 17.71 -35.45
CA GLY A 525 25.25 17.78 -35.97
C GLY A 525 26.12 16.58 -35.53
N ARG A 526 27.41 16.61 -35.93
CA ARG A 526 28.43 15.61 -35.54
C ARG A 526 28.13 14.20 -36.06
N GLU A 527 27.62 14.11 -37.29
CA GLU A 527 27.26 12.83 -37.88
C GLU A 527 28.49 11.91 -38.07
N SER A 528 29.68 12.45 -38.20
CA SER A 528 30.93 11.70 -38.22
C SER A 528 31.15 10.81 -36.98
N LEU A 529 30.67 11.25 -35.82
CA LEU A 529 30.71 10.43 -34.57
C LEU A 529 29.74 9.26 -34.62
N ASN A 530 28.70 9.33 -35.42
CA ASN A 530 27.72 8.29 -35.62
C ASN A 530 28.15 7.26 -36.70
N ALA A 531 29.05 7.62 -37.60
CA ALA A 531 29.46 6.80 -38.74
C ALA A 531 29.89 5.38 -38.39
N PRO A 532 30.53 5.09 -37.24
CA PRO A 532 30.92 3.72 -36.90
C PRO A 532 29.70 2.77 -36.70
N ARG A 533 28.53 3.26 -36.34
CA ARG A 533 27.32 2.42 -36.11
C ARG A 533 26.57 2.04 -37.40
N TYR A 534 26.92 2.70 -38.54
CA TYR A 534 26.20 2.48 -39.78
C TYR A 534 26.91 1.42 -40.69
N PRO A 535 26.15 0.67 -41.47
CA PRO A 535 26.74 -0.17 -42.49
C PRO A 535 27.44 0.67 -43.60
N PRO A 536 28.39 0.11 -44.35
CA PRO A 536 28.91 -1.27 -44.21
C PRO A 536 29.76 -1.42 -42.95
N TYR A 537 29.57 -2.56 -42.26
CA TYR A 537 30.30 -2.86 -41.03
C TYR A 537 31.73 -3.33 -41.33
N SER A 538 32.69 -2.96 -40.46
CA SER A 538 34.07 -3.38 -40.54
C SER A 538 34.68 -3.62 -39.16
N GLN A 539 35.75 -4.40 -39.06
CA GLN A 539 36.47 -4.65 -37.81
C GLN A 539 36.95 -3.36 -37.15
N ARG A 540 37.35 -2.35 -37.94
CA ARG A 540 37.74 -1.03 -37.44
C ARG A 540 36.57 -0.30 -36.79
N LYS A 541 35.38 -0.32 -37.41
CA LYS A 541 34.16 0.24 -36.84
C LYS A 541 33.75 -0.49 -35.57
N PHE A 542 33.85 -1.81 -35.54
CA PHE A 542 33.57 -2.63 -34.37
C PHE A 542 34.49 -2.26 -33.19
N GLY A 543 35.83 -2.18 -33.44
CA GLY A 543 36.77 -1.75 -32.40
C GLY A 543 36.49 -0.35 -31.84
N LEU A 544 36.10 0.61 -32.71
CA LEU A 544 35.71 1.95 -32.26
C LEU A 544 34.45 1.92 -31.37
N ILE A 545 33.41 1.17 -31.75
CA ILE A 545 32.20 1.01 -30.96
C ILE A 545 32.52 0.35 -29.62
N GLN A 546 33.32 -0.70 -29.62
CA GLN A 546 33.72 -1.41 -28.42
C GLN A 546 34.49 -0.48 -27.45
N ALA A 547 35.44 0.29 -27.95
CA ALA A 547 36.23 1.21 -27.14
C ALA A 547 35.40 2.36 -26.53
N THR A 548 34.33 2.79 -27.22
CA THR A 548 33.54 3.98 -26.83
C THR A 548 32.28 3.65 -26.03
N LEU A 549 31.73 2.43 -26.16
CA LEU A 549 30.52 1.98 -25.47
C LEU A 549 30.80 1.02 -24.31
N LYS A 550 32.00 0.41 -24.26
CA LYS A 550 32.35 -0.51 -23.17
C LYS A 550 32.39 0.22 -21.83
N VAL A 551 31.64 -0.27 -20.87
CA VAL A 551 31.76 0.12 -19.47
C VAL A 551 32.83 -0.77 -18.86
N ALA A 552 33.92 -0.19 -18.35
CA ALA A 552 34.96 -0.93 -17.65
C ALA A 552 34.44 -1.43 -16.30
N HIS A 553 34.76 -2.67 -15.94
CA HIS A 553 34.51 -3.15 -14.59
C HIS A 553 35.45 -2.45 -13.63
N LYS A 554 34.99 -2.07 -12.41
CA LYS A 554 35.80 -1.33 -11.44
C LYS A 554 37.09 -2.06 -11.03
N SER A 555 37.10 -3.39 -11.11
CA SER A 555 38.30 -4.20 -10.88
C SER A 555 39.27 -4.26 -12.07
N ASP A 556 38.87 -3.77 -13.25
CA ASP A 556 39.74 -3.72 -14.44
C ASP A 556 40.60 -2.41 -14.47
N CYS A 557 40.49 -1.56 -13.47
CA CYS A 557 41.39 -0.42 -13.29
C CYS A 557 42.76 -0.95 -12.82
N THR A 558 43.55 -1.45 -13.76
CA THR A 558 45.02 -1.52 -13.57
C THR A 558 45.54 -0.08 -13.62
N LEU A 559 46.16 0.36 -12.56
CA LEU A 559 46.90 1.63 -12.53
C LEU A 559 47.85 1.69 -13.73
N LEU A 560 47.63 2.64 -14.63
CA LEU A 560 48.64 3.10 -15.58
C LEU A 560 49.50 4.15 -14.92
#